data_f7f177e27ec58e9e3e487bb2e39ef8a3
#
_entry.id   f7f177e27ec58e9e3e487bb2e39ef8a3
#
_cell.length_a   1.000
_cell.length_b   1.000
_cell.length_c   1.000
_cell.angle_alpha   90.00
_cell.angle_beta   90.00
_cell.angle_gamma   90.00
#
_symmetry.space_group_name_H-M   'P 1'
#
loop_
_entity.id
_entity.type
_entity.pdbx_description
1 polymer ?
#
loop_
_entity_poly.entity_id
_entity_poly.type
_entity_poly.pdbx_seq_one_letter_code
_entity_poly.pdbx_strand_id
1 'polypeptide(L)'
;MHEITARFATPAEIQEWDTHVIANPDGGNLLQSASFAKVKADYGWKPRYIVYEGTVDRDGEKQPFSSYSLAFEKNIPLLGKLWYFIKGPAVHDADELPALLQANRRLITEQKLGVFAVKIEPEIVADEHAQQVITGTELVRTADIQPNDYTAILSTEGTEEEVLKSLSSRGRNAVRRATREGCEVKRVELTDENMRAMYA
;
A
#
# COMPACT_ATOMS: atom_id res chain seq x y z
N MET A 1 14.19 19.43 6.82
CA MET A 1 14.82 18.50 5.85
C MET A 1 14.63 17.09 6.39
N HIS A 2 14.06 16.17 5.59
CA HIS A 2 13.84 14.79 5.99
C HIS A 2 15.15 14.00 5.90
N GLU A 3 15.44 13.21 6.93
CA GLU A 3 16.63 12.34 7.01
C GLU A 3 16.15 10.90 7.19
N ILE A 4 15.98 10.17 6.08
CA ILE A 4 15.44 8.81 6.08
C ILE A 4 16.49 7.84 5.54
N THR A 5 16.59 6.68 6.17
CA THR A 5 17.38 5.53 5.71
C THR A 5 16.46 4.35 5.43
N ALA A 6 16.90 3.44 4.57
CA ALA A 6 16.19 2.22 4.25
C ALA A 6 17.07 1.00 4.54
N ARG A 7 16.47 -0.04 5.08
CA ARG A 7 17.11 -1.34 5.32
C ARG A 7 16.12 -2.49 5.06
N PHE A 8 16.62 -3.69 4.95
CA PHE A 8 15.75 -4.85 5.01
C PHE A 8 15.29 -5.10 6.45
N ALA A 9 14.05 -5.57 6.58
CA ALA A 9 13.51 -5.98 7.85
C ALA A 9 14.24 -7.21 8.41
N THR A 10 14.37 -7.26 9.72
CA THR A 10 14.86 -8.42 10.46
C THR A 10 13.83 -9.55 10.46
N PRO A 11 14.21 -10.80 10.75
CA PRO A 11 13.26 -11.91 10.88
C PRO A 11 12.17 -11.66 11.93
N ALA A 12 12.48 -10.97 13.03
CA ALA A 12 11.50 -10.62 14.05
C ALA A 12 10.46 -9.61 13.54
N GLU A 13 10.90 -8.57 12.84
CA GLU A 13 9.99 -7.59 12.22
C GLU A 13 9.10 -8.25 11.15
N ILE A 14 9.61 -9.23 10.39
CA ILE A 14 8.80 -9.96 9.41
C ILE A 14 7.73 -10.82 10.09
N GLN A 15 7.98 -11.36 11.27
CA GLN A 15 6.97 -12.10 12.04
C GLN A 15 5.82 -11.19 12.49
N GLU A 16 6.12 -9.95 12.84
CA GLU A 16 5.15 -8.92 13.27
C GLU A 16 4.75 -7.96 12.13
N TRP A 17 4.99 -8.37 10.88
CA TRP A 17 4.87 -7.50 9.71
C TRP A 17 3.55 -6.76 9.60
N ASP A 18 2.44 -7.47 9.75
CA ASP A 18 1.10 -6.88 9.61
C ASP A 18 0.80 -5.87 10.73
N THR A 19 1.32 -6.09 11.95
CA THR A 19 1.24 -5.12 13.04
C THR A 19 1.97 -3.82 12.70
N HIS A 20 3.17 -3.94 12.11
CA HIS A 20 3.94 -2.78 11.66
C HIS A 20 3.25 -2.04 10.51
N VAL A 21 2.71 -2.78 9.53
CA VAL A 21 2.00 -2.19 8.39
C VAL A 21 0.76 -1.41 8.84
N ILE A 22 -0.01 -1.93 9.79
CA ILE A 22 -1.19 -1.23 10.34
C ILE A 22 -0.79 0.06 11.08
N ALA A 23 0.41 0.10 11.66
CA ALA A 23 0.93 1.27 12.36
C ALA A 23 1.62 2.30 11.42
N ASN A 24 1.65 2.05 10.11
CA ASN A 24 2.24 2.97 9.14
C ASN A 24 1.54 4.34 9.12
N PRO A 25 2.25 5.39 8.67
CA PRO A 25 1.70 6.75 8.58
C PRO A 25 0.41 6.87 7.74
N ASP A 26 0.24 6.01 6.73
CA ASP A 26 -0.94 5.94 5.86
C ASP A 26 -2.07 5.04 6.42
N GLY A 27 -1.88 4.45 7.60
CA GLY A 27 -2.82 3.49 8.22
C GLY A 27 -2.72 2.07 7.67
N GLY A 28 -1.79 1.83 6.76
CA GLY A 28 -1.52 0.53 6.15
C GLY A 28 -2.50 0.12 5.04
N ASN A 29 -2.05 -0.78 4.21
CA ASN A 29 -2.84 -1.31 3.09
C ASN A 29 -2.73 -2.84 3.03
N LEU A 30 -3.86 -3.51 2.75
CA LEU A 30 -3.91 -4.99 2.61
C LEU A 30 -2.90 -5.52 1.59
N LEU A 31 -2.64 -4.77 0.51
CA LEU A 31 -1.67 -5.17 -0.52
C LEU A 31 -0.20 -5.03 -0.07
N GLN A 32 0.02 -4.55 1.15
CA GLN A 32 1.29 -4.52 1.85
C GLN A 32 1.40 -5.60 2.95
N SER A 33 0.39 -6.48 3.11
CA SER A 33 0.34 -7.50 4.16
C SER A 33 1.26 -8.70 3.88
N ALA A 34 1.62 -9.43 4.95
CA ALA A 34 2.36 -10.68 4.86
C ALA A 34 1.57 -11.77 4.09
N SER A 35 0.24 -11.77 4.20
CA SER A 35 -0.61 -12.69 3.44
C SER A 35 -0.57 -12.40 1.95
N PHE A 36 -0.62 -11.12 1.55
CA PHE A 36 -0.50 -10.74 0.14
C PHE A 36 0.91 -11.03 -0.41
N ALA A 37 1.94 -10.90 0.42
CA ALA A 37 3.30 -11.28 0.03
C ALA A 37 3.39 -12.77 -0.36
N LYS A 38 2.71 -13.67 0.38
CA LYS A 38 2.64 -15.10 0.05
C LYS A 38 1.95 -15.32 -1.30
N VAL A 39 0.78 -14.69 -1.51
CA VAL A 39 0.07 -14.77 -2.80
C VAL A 39 0.97 -14.33 -3.95
N LYS A 40 1.66 -13.20 -3.81
CA LYS A 40 2.56 -12.71 -4.87
C LYS A 40 3.76 -13.63 -5.10
N ALA A 41 4.26 -14.29 -4.07
CA ALA A 41 5.34 -15.26 -4.19
C ALA A 41 4.93 -16.45 -5.07
N ASP A 42 3.70 -16.95 -4.92
CA ASP A 42 3.15 -18.03 -5.77
C ASP A 42 3.06 -17.64 -7.25
N TYR A 43 2.97 -16.35 -7.55
CA TYR A 43 2.99 -15.80 -8.91
C TYR A 43 4.38 -15.32 -9.37
N GLY A 44 5.44 -15.79 -8.73
CA GLY A 44 6.82 -15.56 -9.16
C GLY A 44 7.39 -14.19 -8.82
N TRP A 45 6.79 -13.49 -7.87
CA TRP A 45 7.36 -12.29 -7.27
C TRP A 45 8.10 -12.63 -5.97
N LYS A 46 9.25 -12.02 -5.74
CA LYS A 46 9.98 -12.17 -4.48
C LYS A 46 9.69 -10.99 -3.55
N PRO A 47 9.01 -11.21 -2.42
CA PRO A 47 8.79 -10.14 -1.45
C PRO A 47 10.10 -9.64 -0.86
N ARG A 48 10.24 -8.32 -0.76
CA ARG A 48 11.32 -7.60 -0.09
C ARG A 48 10.70 -6.72 0.97
N TYR A 49 10.94 -7.07 2.21
CA TYR A 49 10.46 -6.37 3.39
C TYR A 49 11.42 -5.23 3.72
N ILE A 50 11.00 -4.00 3.53
CA ILE A 50 11.83 -2.81 3.68
C ILE A 50 11.30 -1.95 4.81
N VAL A 51 12.22 -1.51 5.66
CA VAL A 51 11.95 -0.59 6.77
C VAL A 51 12.63 0.73 6.47
N TYR A 52 11.88 1.81 6.60
CA TYR A 52 12.37 3.18 6.54
C TYR A 52 12.37 3.76 7.94
N GLU A 53 13.49 4.36 8.34
CA GLU A 53 13.66 4.94 9.67
C GLU A 53 14.41 6.25 9.56
N GLY A 54 14.06 7.19 10.45
CA GLY A 54 14.76 8.46 10.50
C GLY A 54 13.97 9.58 11.14
N THR A 55 14.13 10.78 10.61
CA THR A 55 13.39 11.96 11.05
C THR A 55 12.78 12.70 9.87
N VAL A 56 11.57 13.19 10.07
CA VAL A 56 10.87 14.08 9.14
C VAL A 56 10.68 15.44 9.80
N ASP A 57 10.67 16.46 8.97
CA ASP A 57 10.40 17.84 9.40
C ASP A 57 8.92 18.11 9.11
N ARG A 58 8.15 18.35 10.15
CA ARG A 58 6.75 18.75 10.06
C ARG A 58 6.55 20.03 10.83
N ASP A 59 6.08 21.05 10.12
CA ASP A 59 5.87 22.41 10.69
C ASP A 59 7.11 23.02 11.36
N GLY A 60 8.31 22.68 10.86
CA GLY A 60 9.59 23.15 11.41
C GLY A 60 10.10 22.33 12.61
N GLU A 61 9.40 21.24 12.98
CA GLU A 61 9.82 20.35 14.05
C GLU A 61 10.28 18.99 13.50
N LYS A 62 11.45 18.52 13.96
CA LYS A 62 11.94 17.18 13.66
C LYS A 62 11.14 16.13 14.45
N GLN A 63 10.47 15.23 13.76
CA GLN A 63 9.71 14.14 14.36
C GLN A 63 10.30 12.78 13.93
N PRO A 64 10.29 11.77 14.82
CA PRO A 64 10.66 10.41 14.42
C PRO A 64 9.77 9.91 13.29
N PHE A 65 10.39 9.20 12.34
CA PHE A 65 9.70 8.55 11.23
C PHE A 65 10.05 7.06 11.21
N SER A 66 9.03 6.23 11.03
CA SER A 66 9.17 4.81 10.75
C SER A 66 8.06 4.37 9.81
N SER A 67 8.42 3.59 8.80
CA SER A 67 7.48 3.06 7.81
C SER A 67 7.94 1.70 7.31
N TYR A 68 6.99 0.79 7.09
CA TYR A 68 7.22 -0.59 6.68
C TYR A 68 6.56 -0.82 5.32
N SER A 69 7.34 -1.20 4.31
CA SER A 69 6.81 -1.34 2.96
C SER A 69 7.33 -2.58 2.25
N LEU A 70 6.42 -3.29 1.57
CA LEU A 70 6.74 -4.40 0.69
C LEU A 70 7.09 -3.91 -0.71
N ALA A 71 8.29 -4.27 -1.17
CA ALA A 71 8.63 -4.25 -2.58
C ALA A 71 8.53 -5.67 -3.15
N PHE A 72 7.87 -5.81 -4.27
CA PHE A 72 7.83 -7.07 -5.02
C PHE A 72 8.91 -7.06 -6.09
N GLU A 73 9.92 -7.93 -5.90
CA GLU A 73 11.05 -8.06 -6.82
C GLU A 73 10.73 -9.07 -7.93
N LYS A 74 10.99 -8.69 -9.17
CA LYS A 74 10.94 -9.59 -10.32
C LYS A 74 12.21 -9.47 -11.13
N ASN A 75 12.80 -10.61 -11.49
CA ASN A 75 13.96 -10.62 -12.37
C ASN A 75 13.50 -10.48 -13.84
N ILE A 76 14.05 -9.48 -14.53
CA ILE A 76 13.79 -9.23 -15.94
C ILE A 76 15.06 -9.62 -16.72
N PRO A 77 14.99 -10.62 -17.63
CA PRO A 77 16.16 -11.05 -18.37
C PRO A 77 16.89 -9.89 -19.05
N LEU A 78 18.20 -9.87 -18.99
CA LEU A 78 19.11 -8.85 -19.53
C LEU A 78 19.07 -7.48 -18.85
N LEU A 79 18.01 -7.10 -18.13
CA LEU A 79 17.87 -5.78 -17.50
C LEU A 79 18.20 -5.78 -16.01
N GLY A 80 18.03 -6.92 -15.33
CA GLY A 80 18.20 -7.00 -13.89
C GLY A 80 16.87 -7.14 -13.15
N LYS A 81 16.75 -6.49 -12.00
CA LYS A 81 15.58 -6.61 -11.13
C LYS A 81 14.69 -5.40 -11.20
N LEU A 82 13.38 -5.62 -11.26
CA LEU A 82 12.35 -4.62 -11.04
C LEU A 82 11.84 -4.74 -9.60
N TRP A 83 11.76 -3.63 -8.89
CA TRP A 83 11.03 -3.52 -7.64
C TRP A 83 9.71 -2.79 -7.86
N TYR A 84 8.63 -3.35 -7.32
CA TYR A 84 7.30 -2.76 -7.41
C TYR A 84 6.66 -2.66 -6.02
N PHE A 85 6.40 -1.44 -5.58
CA PHE A 85 5.70 -1.12 -4.34
C PHE A 85 4.22 -0.90 -4.66
N ILE A 86 3.42 -1.95 -4.53
CA ILE A 86 1.96 -1.88 -4.71
C ILE A 86 1.39 -1.12 -3.50
N LYS A 87 0.68 -0.03 -3.73
CA LYS A 87 0.16 0.82 -2.66
C LYS A 87 1.25 1.19 -1.63
N GLY A 88 2.39 1.63 -2.14
CA GLY A 88 3.55 1.99 -1.32
C GLY A 88 4.63 2.74 -2.12
N PRO A 89 5.68 3.20 -1.45
CA PRO A 89 5.92 3.08 0.01
C PRO A 89 4.93 3.88 0.84
N ALA A 90 4.71 3.45 2.10
CA ALA A 90 3.83 4.11 3.03
C ALA A 90 4.43 5.45 3.50
N VAL A 91 3.70 6.52 3.29
CA VAL A 91 4.05 7.90 3.66
C VAL A 91 2.83 8.59 4.26
N HIS A 92 3.08 9.63 5.06
CA HIS A 92 2.01 10.47 5.57
C HIS A 92 1.52 11.48 4.49
N ASP A 93 2.48 12.03 3.74
CA ASP A 93 2.21 12.98 2.67
C ASP A 93 3.29 12.89 1.56
N ALA A 94 3.13 13.71 0.52
CA ALA A 94 4.03 13.72 -0.62
C ALA A 94 5.45 14.22 -0.28
N ASP A 95 5.62 15.07 0.73
CA ASP A 95 6.90 15.69 1.07
C ASP A 95 7.95 14.68 1.54
N GLU A 96 7.50 13.54 2.04
CA GLU A 96 8.38 12.45 2.49
C GLU A 96 8.94 11.62 1.32
N LEU A 97 8.25 11.60 0.16
CA LEU A 97 8.63 10.76 -1.00
C LEU A 97 10.08 10.98 -1.48
N PRO A 98 10.58 12.22 -1.67
CA PRO A 98 11.95 12.41 -2.15
C PRO A 98 12.99 11.75 -1.23
N ALA A 99 12.80 11.83 0.08
CA ALA A 99 13.70 11.22 1.05
C ALA A 99 13.64 9.67 1.03
N LEU A 100 12.43 9.09 0.90
CA LEU A 100 12.27 7.65 0.75
C LEU A 100 12.88 7.12 -0.56
N LEU A 101 12.69 7.85 -1.66
CA LEU A 101 13.30 7.50 -2.95
C LEU A 101 14.83 7.51 -2.87
N GLN A 102 15.40 8.52 -2.21
CA GLN A 102 16.84 8.58 -1.99
C GLN A 102 17.33 7.44 -1.08
N ALA A 103 16.58 7.10 -0.02
CA ALA A 103 16.89 5.98 0.86
C ALA A 103 16.87 4.64 0.09
N ASN A 104 15.88 4.41 -0.77
CA ASN A 104 15.84 3.26 -1.66
C ASN A 104 17.04 3.21 -2.62
N ARG A 105 17.38 4.33 -3.24
CA ARG A 105 18.54 4.42 -4.15
C ARG A 105 19.83 4.04 -3.41
N ARG A 106 20.04 4.55 -2.19
CA ARG A 106 21.19 4.18 -1.36
C ARG A 106 21.22 2.70 -1.05
N LEU A 107 20.13 2.13 -0.53
CA LEU A 107 20.02 0.70 -0.21
C LEU A 107 20.36 -0.16 -1.43
N ILE A 108 19.80 0.14 -2.60
CA ILE A 108 20.02 -0.60 -3.85
C ILE A 108 21.49 -0.53 -4.27
N THR A 109 22.09 0.65 -4.20
CA THR A 109 23.47 0.91 -4.67
C THR A 109 24.49 0.31 -3.73
N GLU A 110 24.39 0.56 -2.43
CA GLU A 110 25.33 0.10 -1.41
C GLU A 110 25.38 -1.42 -1.32
N GLN A 111 24.20 -2.06 -1.42
CA GLN A 111 24.11 -3.53 -1.39
C GLN A 111 24.24 -4.18 -2.77
N LYS A 112 24.49 -3.41 -3.82
CA LYS A 112 24.65 -3.90 -5.20
C LYS A 112 23.55 -4.85 -5.64
N LEU A 113 22.30 -4.49 -5.39
CA LEU A 113 21.15 -5.39 -5.55
C LEU A 113 20.79 -5.68 -7.02
N GLY A 114 21.32 -4.93 -7.98
CA GLY A 114 21.04 -5.11 -9.41
C GLY A 114 19.61 -4.73 -9.80
N VAL A 115 19.01 -3.78 -9.08
CA VAL A 115 17.69 -3.23 -9.39
C VAL A 115 17.86 -2.12 -10.40
N PHE A 116 17.26 -2.28 -11.60
CA PHE A 116 17.35 -1.27 -12.67
C PHE A 116 16.19 -0.29 -12.64
N ALA A 117 15.05 -0.66 -12.05
CA ALA A 117 13.88 0.19 -11.94
C ALA A 117 13.10 -0.09 -10.65
N VAL A 118 12.53 0.98 -10.11
CA VAL A 118 11.62 0.94 -8.96
C VAL A 118 10.31 1.60 -9.37
N LYS A 119 9.20 0.86 -9.32
CA LYS A 119 7.85 1.40 -9.49
C LYS A 119 7.21 1.57 -8.12
N ILE A 120 6.55 2.70 -7.90
CA ILE A 120 5.85 3.04 -6.65
C ILE A 120 4.41 3.45 -6.95
N GLU A 121 3.52 3.17 -6.01
CA GLU A 121 2.10 3.58 -6.03
C GLU A 121 1.68 4.01 -4.61
N PRO A 122 2.28 5.10 -4.04
CA PRO A 122 1.96 5.52 -2.69
C PRO A 122 0.52 6.03 -2.59
N GLU A 123 -0.13 5.81 -1.45
CA GLU A 123 -1.47 6.32 -1.18
C GLU A 123 -1.39 7.74 -0.59
N ILE A 124 -1.35 8.71 -1.47
CA ILE A 124 -1.33 10.15 -1.13
C ILE A 124 -2.49 10.87 -1.78
N VAL A 125 -2.92 11.98 -1.18
CA VAL A 125 -3.93 12.83 -1.77
C VAL A 125 -3.38 13.46 -3.05
N ALA A 126 -4.12 13.31 -4.15
CA ALA A 126 -3.74 13.85 -5.45
C ALA A 126 -4.18 15.32 -5.56
N ASP A 127 -3.40 16.22 -4.96
CA ASP A 127 -3.58 17.66 -5.03
C ASP A 127 -2.44 18.37 -5.78
N GLU A 128 -2.52 19.69 -5.88
CA GLU A 128 -1.50 20.50 -6.56
C GLU A 128 -0.14 20.42 -5.86
N HIS A 129 -0.12 20.31 -4.53
CA HIS A 129 1.11 20.20 -3.75
C HIS A 129 1.83 18.88 -4.06
N ALA A 130 1.12 17.76 -3.95
CA ALA A 130 1.65 16.45 -4.30
C ALA A 130 2.18 16.40 -5.75
N GLN A 131 1.46 17.04 -6.69
CA GLN A 131 1.90 17.15 -8.07
C GLN A 131 3.21 17.93 -8.20
N GLN A 132 3.38 19.03 -7.46
CA GLN A 132 4.60 19.84 -7.46
C GLN A 132 5.79 19.04 -6.89
N VAL A 133 5.59 18.37 -5.76
CA VAL A 133 6.62 17.53 -5.14
C VAL A 133 7.06 16.42 -6.10
N ILE A 134 6.12 15.68 -6.69
CA ILE A 134 6.42 14.61 -7.65
C ILE A 134 7.16 15.15 -8.87
N THR A 135 6.74 16.28 -9.42
CA THR A 135 7.39 16.92 -10.58
C THR A 135 8.83 17.36 -10.25
N GLY A 136 9.11 17.72 -9.00
CA GLY A 136 10.45 18.04 -8.50
C GLY A 136 11.38 16.84 -8.31
N THR A 137 10.88 15.61 -8.51
CA THR A 137 11.66 14.37 -8.42
C THR A 137 12.06 13.85 -9.80
N GLU A 138 12.88 12.79 -9.83
CA GLU A 138 13.21 12.04 -11.06
C GLU A 138 12.15 11.00 -11.44
N LEU A 139 10.96 11.04 -10.83
CA LEU A 139 9.87 10.10 -11.11
C LEU A 139 9.30 10.34 -12.51
N VAL A 140 9.04 9.24 -13.20
CA VAL A 140 8.37 9.23 -14.50
C VAL A 140 7.05 8.52 -14.38
N ARG A 141 5.96 9.18 -14.79
CA ARG A 141 4.65 8.55 -14.82
C ARG A 141 4.66 7.39 -15.81
N THR A 142 4.24 6.21 -15.34
CA THR A 142 4.12 5.00 -16.16
C THR A 142 2.67 4.51 -16.18
N ALA A 143 2.37 3.55 -17.07
CA ALA A 143 1.07 2.90 -17.07
C ALA A 143 0.81 2.19 -15.74
N ASP A 144 -0.45 2.22 -15.31
CA ASP A 144 -0.89 1.58 -14.10
C ASP A 144 -0.81 0.05 -14.23
N ILE A 145 -0.28 -0.60 -13.20
CA ILE A 145 -0.29 -2.07 -13.12
C ILE A 145 -1.54 -2.53 -12.36
N GLN A 146 -1.95 -1.77 -11.34
CA GLN A 146 -3.22 -1.97 -10.65
C GLN A 146 -4.33 -1.21 -11.41
N PRO A 147 -5.44 -1.85 -11.76
CA PRO A 147 -6.48 -1.25 -12.60
C PRO A 147 -7.34 -0.20 -11.88
N ASN A 148 -7.13 0.01 -10.58
CA ASN A 148 -8.01 0.85 -9.75
C ASN A 148 -7.31 2.16 -9.38
N ASP A 149 -7.57 3.21 -10.14
CA ASP A 149 -7.08 4.57 -9.86
C ASP A 149 -7.81 5.23 -8.68
N TYR A 150 -9.02 4.75 -8.38
CA TYR A 150 -9.89 5.32 -7.36
C TYR A 150 -10.45 4.25 -6.44
N THR A 151 -10.50 4.56 -5.15
CA THR A 151 -11.12 3.71 -4.11
C THR A 151 -12.14 4.53 -3.34
N ALA A 152 -13.31 3.95 -3.11
CA ALA A 152 -14.30 4.52 -2.21
C ALA A 152 -14.06 3.99 -0.80
N ILE A 153 -13.86 4.89 0.15
CA ILE A 153 -13.73 4.56 1.57
C ILE A 153 -15.06 4.88 2.25
N LEU A 154 -15.61 3.89 2.95
CA LEU A 154 -16.83 4.02 3.75
C LEU A 154 -16.51 3.66 5.19
N SER A 155 -16.76 4.57 6.12
CA SER A 155 -16.73 4.22 7.54
C SER A 155 -17.91 3.31 7.87
N THR A 156 -17.61 2.23 8.58
CA THR A 156 -18.62 1.32 9.15
C THR A 156 -18.77 1.48 10.67
N GLU A 157 -18.19 2.56 11.21
CA GLU A 157 -18.36 2.93 12.62
C GLU A 157 -19.78 3.43 12.88
N GLY A 158 -20.33 3.08 14.03
CA GLY A 158 -21.67 3.46 14.44
C GLY A 158 -22.73 2.38 14.23
N THR A 159 -23.99 2.78 14.30
CA THR A 159 -25.13 1.90 14.07
C THR A 159 -25.38 1.66 12.58
N GLU A 160 -26.04 0.56 12.25
CA GLU A 160 -26.45 0.25 10.87
C GLU A 160 -27.24 1.43 10.22
N GLU A 161 -28.08 2.11 11.01
CA GLU A 161 -28.85 3.26 10.53
C GLU A 161 -27.95 4.46 10.18
N GLU A 162 -26.91 4.73 10.98
CA GLU A 162 -25.93 5.80 10.72
C GLU A 162 -25.10 5.49 9.50
N VAL A 163 -24.60 4.26 9.36
CA VAL A 163 -23.88 3.82 8.16
C VAL A 163 -24.78 3.92 6.93
N LEU A 164 -26.04 3.49 7.04
CA LEU A 164 -27.00 3.60 5.94
C LEU A 164 -27.27 5.07 5.55
N LYS A 165 -27.36 5.98 6.53
CA LYS A 165 -27.51 7.43 6.28
C LYS A 165 -26.31 8.06 5.59
N SER A 166 -25.09 7.57 5.83
CA SER A 166 -23.87 8.07 5.18
C SER A 166 -23.82 7.76 3.69
N LEU A 167 -24.53 6.72 3.23
CA LEU A 167 -24.61 6.37 1.81
C LEU A 167 -25.35 7.43 1.00
N SER A 168 -25.04 7.52 -0.29
CA SER A 168 -25.83 8.28 -1.24
C SER A 168 -27.29 7.79 -1.27
N SER A 169 -28.23 8.62 -1.72
CA SER A 169 -29.63 8.22 -1.86
C SER A 169 -29.80 6.97 -2.74
N ARG A 170 -28.98 6.85 -3.80
CA ARG A 170 -28.97 5.67 -4.68
C ARG A 170 -28.49 4.42 -3.94
N GLY A 171 -27.43 4.55 -3.13
CA GLY A 171 -26.90 3.45 -2.31
C GLY A 171 -27.94 2.96 -1.29
N ARG A 172 -28.56 3.88 -0.54
CA ARG A 172 -29.63 3.55 0.41
C ARG A 172 -30.80 2.80 -0.26
N ASN A 173 -31.22 3.28 -1.43
CA ASN A 173 -32.30 2.64 -2.17
C ASN A 173 -31.91 1.24 -2.68
N ALA A 174 -30.66 1.03 -3.09
CA ALA A 174 -30.16 -0.27 -3.51
C ALA A 174 -30.16 -1.27 -2.35
N VAL A 175 -29.68 -0.88 -1.15
CA VAL A 175 -29.71 -1.73 0.05
C VAL A 175 -31.17 -2.11 0.40
N ARG A 176 -32.06 -1.11 0.49
CA ARG A 176 -33.48 -1.36 0.81
C ARG A 176 -34.18 -2.26 -0.21
N ARG A 177 -33.81 -2.11 -1.49
CA ARG A 177 -34.32 -2.97 -2.53
C ARG A 177 -33.83 -4.41 -2.38
N ALA A 178 -32.53 -4.61 -2.14
CA ALA A 178 -31.95 -5.94 -1.92
C ALA A 178 -32.62 -6.67 -0.75
N THR A 179 -32.81 -5.99 0.39
CA THR A 179 -33.52 -6.55 1.55
C THR A 179 -34.96 -6.95 1.20
N ARG A 180 -35.69 -6.09 0.46
CA ARG A 180 -37.07 -6.38 0.07
C ARG A 180 -37.17 -7.53 -0.95
N GLU A 181 -36.15 -7.72 -1.80
CA GLU A 181 -36.06 -8.81 -2.77
C GLU A 181 -35.53 -10.12 -2.14
N GLY A 182 -35.30 -10.13 -0.80
CA GLY A 182 -34.90 -11.34 -0.08
C GLY A 182 -33.39 -11.66 -0.22
N CYS A 183 -32.56 -10.69 -0.62
CA CYS A 183 -31.12 -10.91 -0.61
C CYS A 183 -30.60 -11.04 0.83
N GLU A 184 -29.94 -12.14 1.13
CA GLU A 184 -29.27 -12.37 2.40
C GLU A 184 -27.75 -12.38 2.21
N VAL A 185 -27.05 -11.70 3.11
CA VAL A 185 -25.58 -11.74 3.18
C VAL A 185 -25.18 -12.54 4.43
N LYS A 186 -24.43 -13.61 4.24
CA LYS A 186 -23.97 -14.49 5.32
C LYS A 186 -22.46 -14.56 5.34
N ARG A 187 -21.88 -14.50 6.54
CA ARG A 187 -20.49 -14.83 6.72
C ARG A 187 -20.36 -16.35 6.74
N VAL A 188 -19.51 -16.89 5.88
CA VAL A 188 -19.22 -18.33 5.78
C VAL A 188 -17.75 -18.58 6.10
N GLU A 189 -17.44 -19.80 6.54
CA GLU A 189 -16.05 -20.22 6.70
C GLU A 189 -15.32 -20.27 5.35
N LEU A 190 -14.01 -19.99 5.39
CA LEU A 190 -13.16 -20.03 4.22
C LEU A 190 -12.75 -21.49 3.93
N THR A 191 -13.68 -22.24 3.31
CA THR A 191 -13.46 -23.63 2.87
C THR A 191 -13.39 -23.69 1.34
N ASP A 192 -12.78 -24.76 0.80
CA ASP A 192 -12.72 -24.98 -0.65
C ASP A 192 -14.11 -25.05 -1.28
N GLU A 193 -15.08 -25.61 -0.56
CA GLU A 193 -16.48 -25.72 -1.00
C GLU A 193 -17.11 -24.32 -1.13
N ASN A 194 -17.01 -23.49 -0.08
CA ASN A 194 -17.56 -22.14 -0.09
C ASN A 194 -16.85 -21.24 -1.13
N MET A 195 -15.53 -21.43 -1.30
CA MET A 195 -14.80 -20.72 -2.35
C MET A 195 -15.28 -21.11 -3.75
N ARG A 196 -15.49 -22.39 -4.03
CA ARG A 196 -16.05 -22.83 -5.31
C ARG A 196 -17.46 -22.31 -5.55
N ALA A 197 -18.32 -22.31 -4.54
CA ALA A 197 -19.67 -21.76 -4.63
C ALA A 197 -19.69 -20.26 -4.95
N MET A 198 -18.66 -19.52 -4.49
CA MET A 198 -18.51 -18.08 -4.76
C MET A 198 -18.12 -17.78 -6.22
N TYR A 199 -17.47 -18.74 -6.92
CA TYR A 199 -17.00 -18.59 -8.30
C TYR A 199 -17.88 -19.34 -9.32
N ALA A 200 -18.96 -19.98 -8.89
CA ALA A 200 -19.91 -20.68 -9.77
C ALA A 200 -21.00 -19.73 -10.28
#